data_a7b9e24163cffcb417a51c420961ba18
#
_entry.id   a7b9e24163cffcb417a51c420961ba18
#
_cell.length_a   1.000
_cell.length_b   1.000
_cell.length_c   1.000
_cell.angle_alpha   90.00
_cell.angle_beta   90.00
_cell.angle_gamma   90.00
#
_symmetry.space_group_name_H-M   'P 1'
#
loop_
_entity.id
_entity.type
_entity.pdbx_description
1 polymer ?
#
loop_
_entity_poly.entity_id
_entity_poly.type
_entity_poly.pdbx_seq_one_letter_code
_entity_poly.pdbx_strand_id
1 'polypeptide(L)'
;SAASDVYKRQVHAAAKAGANCLKIQTFTPDTITLNSNKEDFQTRKGLWEGRTLYDLYSEAYTPWDWQARIKQECEKLGMDFLSSVFDNSSVDFLESLGVEAYKIASPELTDIPLIKYAASKMKPMVISCGMGDESEIRAAVETCRSVGNNDIVLLKCTSEYPAVYEDMNIATIADMKKRFACPVGLSDHSMGYAVDVAAVAIGASVIEKHLCLDRTVATVDSAFSMEPQEFSDMVVAVSQARKAIGQPTYERTKREAASLFGRQSIYASKTIKKGELFTEESVKIVRPAMGLAPKYWELLLGKKAPRDIEFADRIVTSDLGEGEISLR
;
A
#
# COMPACT_ATOMS: atom_id res chain seq x y z
N SER A 1 10.65 -34.63 7.91
CA SER A 1 10.78 -34.35 9.37
C SER A 1 9.78 -33.29 9.77
N ALA A 2 9.38 -33.27 11.06
CA ALA A 2 8.42 -32.28 11.58
C ALA A 2 8.78 -30.81 11.23
N ALA A 3 10.07 -30.49 11.26
CA ALA A 3 10.59 -29.17 10.86
C ALA A 3 10.34 -28.84 9.36
N SER A 4 10.50 -29.83 8.48
CA SER A 4 10.20 -29.70 7.04
C SER A 4 8.71 -29.39 6.79
N ASP A 5 7.83 -29.86 7.65
CA ASP A 5 6.39 -29.66 7.49
C ASP A 5 5.94 -28.28 8.00
N VAL A 6 6.70 -27.67 8.93
CA VAL A 6 6.39 -26.33 9.45
C VAL A 6 6.64 -25.27 8.39
N TYR A 7 7.84 -25.20 7.78
CA TYR A 7 8.10 -24.17 6.77
C TYR A 7 7.19 -24.32 5.54
N LYS A 8 6.89 -25.56 5.12
CA LYS A 8 5.94 -25.79 4.02
C LYS A 8 4.57 -25.20 4.32
N ARG A 9 4.05 -25.45 5.53
CA ARG A 9 2.76 -24.85 5.95
C ARG A 9 2.79 -23.34 5.90
N GLN A 10 3.89 -22.69 6.34
CA GLN A 10 4.04 -21.25 6.27
C GLN A 10 4.07 -20.74 4.82
N VAL A 11 4.84 -21.37 3.94
CA VAL A 11 4.91 -21.02 2.51
C VAL A 11 3.53 -21.14 1.84
N HIS A 12 2.85 -22.28 2.08
CA HIS A 12 1.51 -22.50 1.54
C HIS A 12 0.46 -21.52 2.10
N ALA A 13 0.56 -21.16 3.38
CA ALA A 13 -0.32 -20.17 4.00
C ALA A 13 -0.10 -18.78 3.39
N ALA A 14 1.14 -18.36 3.17
CA ALA A 14 1.47 -17.11 2.51
C ALA A 14 0.92 -17.06 1.08
N ALA A 15 1.14 -18.11 0.29
CA ALA A 15 0.61 -18.21 -1.07
C ALA A 15 -0.92 -18.15 -1.09
N LYS A 16 -1.59 -18.92 -0.23
CA LYS A 16 -3.05 -18.93 -0.11
C LYS A 16 -3.61 -17.58 0.33
N ALA A 17 -2.88 -16.86 1.18
CA ALA A 17 -3.24 -15.52 1.62
C ALA A 17 -3.01 -14.44 0.54
N GLY A 18 -2.39 -14.79 -0.61
CA GLY A 18 -2.19 -13.90 -1.74
C GLY A 18 -0.87 -13.13 -1.71
N ALA A 19 0.12 -13.57 -0.92
CA ALA A 19 1.46 -13.00 -0.97
C ALA A 19 2.09 -13.19 -2.35
N ASN A 20 2.79 -12.15 -2.85
CA ASN A 20 3.52 -12.23 -4.11
C ASN A 20 4.96 -12.73 -3.90
N CYS A 21 5.53 -12.46 -2.73
CA CYS A 21 6.89 -12.80 -2.37
C CYS A 21 6.93 -13.30 -0.92
N LEU A 22 7.71 -14.32 -0.65
CA LEU A 22 8.04 -14.74 0.71
C LEU A 22 9.45 -14.29 1.05
N LYS A 23 9.60 -13.61 2.19
CA LYS A 23 10.90 -13.18 2.69
C LYS A 23 11.29 -13.98 3.92
N ILE A 24 12.54 -14.41 3.96
CA ILE A 24 13.19 -15.00 5.13
C ILE A 24 14.46 -14.23 5.49
N GLN A 25 15.24 -14.74 6.44
CA GLN A 25 16.51 -14.16 6.87
C GLN A 25 17.62 -15.19 6.77
N THR A 26 18.76 -14.79 6.22
CA THR A 26 19.93 -15.67 6.05
C THR A 26 21.06 -15.24 6.96
N PHE A 27 21.07 -15.77 8.15
CA PHE A 27 22.14 -15.60 9.13
C PHE A 27 22.34 -16.89 9.94
N THR A 28 23.43 -16.99 10.65
CA THR A 28 23.63 -17.87 11.80
C THR A 28 23.95 -16.99 13.00
N PRO A 29 23.85 -17.48 14.25
CA PRO A 29 24.25 -16.69 15.42
C PRO A 29 25.69 -16.13 15.28
N ASP A 30 26.58 -16.90 14.69
CA ASP A 30 27.99 -16.51 14.50
C ASP A 30 28.22 -15.46 13.40
N THR A 31 27.29 -15.32 12.45
CA THR A 31 27.40 -14.31 11.37
C THR A 31 26.79 -12.96 11.75
N ILE A 32 25.97 -12.90 12.80
CA ILE A 32 25.23 -11.68 13.18
C ILE A 32 25.68 -11.10 14.52
N THR A 33 26.26 -11.91 15.43
CA THR A 33 26.72 -11.47 16.74
C THR A 33 27.88 -12.33 17.25
N LEU A 34 28.32 -12.07 18.47
CA LEU A 34 29.35 -12.86 19.16
C LEU A 34 28.73 -13.62 20.35
N ASN A 35 29.19 -14.85 20.58
CA ASN A 35 28.79 -15.64 21.76
C ASN A 35 29.47 -15.05 23.01
N SER A 36 28.78 -14.12 23.65
CA SER A 36 29.31 -13.37 24.79
C SER A 36 28.21 -13.01 25.79
N ASN A 37 28.54 -13.15 27.07
CA ASN A 37 27.70 -12.75 28.19
C ASN A 37 27.99 -11.30 28.67
N LYS A 38 28.86 -10.54 27.95
CA LYS A 38 29.10 -9.14 28.28
C LYS A 38 27.84 -8.32 28.10
N GLU A 39 27.71 -7.24 28.84
CA GLU A 39 26.54 -6.37 28.86
C GLU A 39 26.13 -5.85 27.46
N ASP A 40 27.12 -5.59 26.58
CA ASP A 40 26.87 -5.13 25.20
C ASP A 40 26.13 -6.14 24.33
N PHE A 41 26.18 -7.42 24.69
CA PHE A 41 25.56 -8.55 23.97
C PHE A 41 24.27 -9.03 24.65
N GLN A 42 23.70 -8.24 25.57
CA GLN A 42 22.43 -8.55 26.22
C GLN A 42 21.32 -7.60 25.75
N THR A 43 20.13 -8.15 25.55
CA THR A 43 18.94 -7.36 25.25
C THR A 43 18.49 -6.57 26.48
N ARG A 44 18.42 -5.25 26.36
CA ARG A 44 18.22 -4.35 27.52
C ARG A 44 16.77 -3.96 27.74
N LYS A 45 15.91 -4.04 26.73
CA LYS A 45 14.50 -3.63 26.79
C LYS A 45 13.66 -4.38 25.75
N GLY A 46 12.37 -4.43 25.98
CA GLY A 46 11.38 -4.94 25.03
C GLY A 46 11.07 -6.42 25.20
N LEU A 47 10.54 -7.05 24.16
CA LEU A 47 10.04 -8.43 24.16
C LEU A 47 11.09 -9.48 24.55
N TRP A 48 12.38 -9.17 24.38
CA TRP A 48 13.48 -10.13 24.55
C TRP A 48 14.41 -9.77 25.71
N GLU A 49 14.00 -8.88 26.61
CA GLU A 49 14.81 -8.40 27.72
C GLU A 49 15.40 -9.55 28.57
N GLY A 50 16.70 -9.43 28.89
CA GLY A 50 17.43 -10.37 29.73
C GLY A 50 18.00 -11.59 28.99
N ARG A 51 17.84 -11.67 27.67
CA ARG A 51 18.49 -12.73 26.86
C ARG A 51 19.81 -12.22 26.27
N THR A 52 20.75 -13.11 25.99
CA THR A 52 21.89 -12.78 25.14
C THR A 52 21.45 -12.68 23.67
N LEU A 53 22.09 -11.84 22.88
CA LEU A 53 21.84 -11.78 21.45
C LEU A 53 22.11 -13.13 20.78
N TYR A 54 23.16 -13.83 21.23
CA TYR A 54 23.51 -15.12 20.66
C TYR A 54 22.43 -16.18 20.88
N ASP A 55 21.86 -16.27 22.10
CA ASP A 55 20.77 -17.19 22.41
C ASP A 55 19.50 -16.85 21.60
N LEU A 56 19.20 -15.55 21.50
CA LEU A 56 18.05 -15.06 20.72
C LEU A 56 18.19 -15.47 19.25
N TYR A 57 19.32 -15.20 18.63
CA TYR A 57 19.55 -15.55 17.23
C TYR A 57 19.71 -17.05 16.99
N SER A 58 20.16 -17.82 17.98
CA SER A 58 20.18 -19.27 17.91
C SER A 58 18.78 -19.89 17.83
N GLU A 59 17.78 -19.22 18.43
CA GLU A 59 16.38 -19.64 18.33
C GLU A 59 15.70 -19.13 17.04
N ALA A 60 16.05 -17.91 16.60
CA ALA A 60 15.34 -17.19 15.54
C ALA A 60 15.82 -17.55 14.11
N TYR A 61 17.04 -18.10 13.94
CA TYR A 61 17.58 -18.29 12.60
C TYR A 61 16.87 -19.40 11.80
N THR A 62 16.81 -19.21 10.49
CA THR A 62 16.36 -20.24 9.55
C THR A 62 17.57 -21.06 9.10
N PRO A 63 17.63 -22.37 9.37
CA PRO A 63 18.74 -23.21 8.92
C PRO A 63 18.99 -23.07 7.41
N TRP A 64 20.24 -22.88 7.02
CA TRP A 64 20.59 -22.61 5.63
C TRP A 64 20.26 -23.78 4.69
N ASP A 65 20.35 -25.01 5.17
CA ASP A 65 19.97 -26.21 4.41
C ASP A 65 18.47 -26.29 4.07
N TRP A 66 17.63 -25.52 4.75
CA TRP A 66 16.20 -25.42 4.42
C TRP A 66 15.91 -24.43 3.31
N GLN A 67 16.74 -23.42 3.12
CA GLN A 67 16.42 -22.25 2.29
C GLN A 67 16.26 -22.61 0.81
N ALA A 68 17.07 -23.55 0.28
CA ALA A 68 16.90 -24.05 -1.08
C ALA A 68 15.51 -24.68 -1.30
N ARG A 69 15.01 -25.42 -0.30
CA ARG A 69 13.69 -26.06 -0.36
C ARG A 69 12.56 -25.04 -0.21
N ILE A 70 12.74 -24.03 0.65
CA ILE A 70 11.78 -22.94 0.81
C ILE A 70 11.63 -22.18 -0.50
N LYS A 71 12.76 -21.79 -1.13
CA LYS A 71 12.77 -21.15 -2.45
C LYS A 71 12.04 -21.98 -3.51
N GLN A 72 12.36 -23.26 -3.60
CA GLN A 72 11.71 -24.19 -4.53
C GLN A 72 10.19 -24.28 -4.32
N GLU A 73 9.75 -24.26 -3.07
CA GLU A 73 8.33 -24.33 -2.74
C GLU A 73 7.62 -23.02 -3.09
N CYS A 74 8.27 -21.86 -2.90
CA CYS A 74 7.76 -20.56 -3.36
C CYS A 74 7.58 -20.57 -4.89
N GLU A 75 8.59 -21.00 -5.65
CA GLU A 75 8.54 -21.08 -7.11
C GLU A 75 7.39 -21.95 -7.63
N LYS A 76 7.18 -23.12 -7.00
CA LYS A 76 6.05 -24.01 -7.35
C LYS A 76 4.68 -23.36 -7.14
N LEU A 77 4.58 -22.45 -6.18
CA LEU A 77 3.35 -21.74 -5.84
C LEU A 77 3.22 -20.38 -6.55
N GLY A 78 4.19 -20.03 -7.43
CA GLY A 78 4.18 -18.79 -8.18
C GLY A 78 4.50 -17.54 -7.33
N MET A 79 5.21 -17.73 -6.21
CA MET A 79 5.71 -16.64 -5.38
C MET A 79 7.21 -16.42 -5.61
N ASP A 80 7.63 -15.16 -5.57
CA ASP A 80 9.03 -14.82 -5.48
C ASP A 80 9.62 -15.19 -4.11
N PHE A 81 10.95 -15.35 -4.07
CA PHE A 81 11.69 -15.60 -2.85
C PHE A 81 12.70 -14.49 -2.59
N LEU A 82 12.70 -13.96 -1.39
CA LEU A 82 13.61 -12.92 -0.94
C LEU A 82 14.25 -13.31 0.39
N SER A 83 15.49 -12.92 0.63
CA SER A 83 16.10 -13.09 1.94
C SER A 83 16.92 -11.88 2.35
N SER A 84 16.86 -11.54 3.64
CA SER A 84 17.75 -10.54 4.23
C SER A 84 19.15 -11.12 4.42
N VAL A 85 20.17 -10.33 4.09
CA VAL A 85 21.58 -10.65 4.29
C VAL A 85 22.14 -9.88 5.47
N PHE A 86 23.10 -10.48 6.18
CA PHE A 86 23.69 -9.92 7.40
C PHE A 86 25.22 -9.90 7.36
N ASP A 87 25.82 -10.62 6.40
CA ASP A 87 27.24 -10.68 6.15
C ASP A 87 27.53 -11.13 4.71
N ASN A 88 28.79 -11.09 4.29
CA ASN A 88 29.18 -11.49 2.94
C ASN A 88 28.91 -12.98 2.66
N SER A 89 29.02 -13.86 3.68
CA SER A 89 28.77 -15.30 3.49
C SER A 89 27.32 -15.59 3.18
N SER A 90 26.38 -14.82 3.74
CA SER A 90 24.95 -14.93 3.42
C SER A 90 24.65 -14.48 1.99
N VAL A 91 25.33 -13.45 1.50
CA VAL A 91 25.24 -13.01 0.09
C VAL A 91 25.75 -14.14 -0.84
N ASP A 92 26.91 -14.71 -0.57
CA ASP A 92 27.47 -15.78 -1.39
C ASP A 92 26.61 -17.05 -1.38
N PHE A 93 26.04 -17.39 -0.23
CA PHE A 93 25.11 -18.50 -0.12
C PHE A 93 23.86 -18.26 -0.97
N LEU A 94 23.24 -17.08 -0.89
CA LEU A 94 22.06 -16.74 -1.68
C LEU A 94 22.38 -16.66 -3.18
N GLU A 95 23.58 -16.21 -3.58
CA GLU A 95 24.04 -16.33 -4.97
C GLU A 95 24.05 -17.78 -5.44
N SER A 96 24.54 -18.70 -4.62
CA SER A 96 24.55 -20.14 -4.94
C SER A 96 23.16 -20.73 -5.12
N LEU A 97 22.14 -20.14 -4.46
CA LEU A 97 20.73 -20.49 -4.64
C LEU A 97 20.08 -19.83 -5.85
N GLY A 98 20.75 -18.89 -6.53
CA GLY A 98 20.21 -18.17 -7.65
C GLY A 98 19.04 -17.26 -7.27
N VAL A 99 19.15 -16.50 -6.18
CA VAL A 99 18.15 -15.49 -5.82
C VAL A 99 18.13 -14.35 -6.82
N GLU A 100 16.99 -13.70 -6.99
CA GLU A 100 16.83 -12.62 -7.97
C GLU A 100 17.02 -11.22 -7.35
N ALA A 101 17.00 -11.10 -6.03
CA ALA A 101 17.16 -9.83 -5.32
C ALA A 101 17.75 -10.06 -3.91
N TYR A 102 18.24 -8.97 -3.29
CA TYR A 102 18.70 -8.96 -1.92
C TYR A 102 17.89 -8.02 -1.05
N LYS A 103 17.69 -8.40 0.21
CA LYS A 103 17.11 -7.54 1.23
C LYS A 103 18.18 -7.08 2.21
N ILE A 104 18.21 -5.78 2.48
CA ILE A 104 18.92 -5.19 3.62
C ILE A 104 17.89 -4.83 4.68
N ALA A 105 18.00 -5.40 5.86
CA ALA A 105 17.13 -5.06 6.98
C ALA A 105 17.54 -3.72 7.61
N SER A 106 16.65 -3.13 8.39
CA SER A 106 16.89 -1.79 8.97
C SER A 106 18.17 -1.69 9.83
N PRO A 107 18.50 -2.69 10.67
CA PRO A 107 19.76 -2.64 11.43
C PRO A 107 21.01 -2.59 10.55
N GLU A 108 20.96 -3.17 9.36
CA GLU A 108 22.09 -3.24 8.42
C GLU A 108 22.16 -2.03 7.46
N LEU A 109 21.27 -1.03 7.60
CA LEU A 109 21.25 0.17 6.76
C LEU A 109 22.60 0.90 6.75
N THR A 110 23.32 0.86 7.86
CA THR A 110 24.62 1.51 8.05
C THR A 110 25.82 0.61 7.74
N ASP A 111 25.58 -0.65 7.43
CA ASP A 111 26.63 -1.59 7.02
C ASP A 111 26.99 -1.36 5.53
N ILE A 112 27.69 -0.26 5.27
CA ILE A 112 28.10 0.13 3.93
C ILE A 112 28.94 -0.95 3.23
N PRO A 113 29.88 -1.65 3.88
CA PRO A 113 30.60 -2.78 3.29
C PRO A 113 29.68 -3.90 2.78
N LEU A 114 28.70 -4.31 3.58
CA LEU A 114 27.72 -5.34 3.21
C LEU A 114 26.85 -4.87 2.03
N ILE A 115 26.32 -3.66 2.11
CA ILE A 115 25.50 -3.07 1.04
C ILE A 115 26.28 -3.03 -0.27
N LYS A 116 27.55 -2.58 -0.23
CA LYS A 116 28.42 -2.54 -1.40
C LYS A 116 28.64 -3.93 -1.99
N TYR A 117 28.86 -4.92 -1.13
CA TYR A 117 29.11 -6.29 -1.55
C TYR A 117 27.86 -6.90 -2.22
N ALA A 118 26.70 -6.79 -1.58
CA ALA A 118 25.44 -7.28 -2.15
C ALA A 118 25.09 -6.55 -3.46
N ALA A 119 25.21 -5.21 -3.49
CA ALA A 119 24.94 -4.41 -4.69
C ALA A 119 25.85 -4.75 -5.87
N SER A 120 27.11 -5.15 -5.60
CA SER A 120 28.09 -5.55 -6.64
C SER A 120 27.66 -6.80 -7.41
N LYS A 121 26.73 -7.59 -6.89
CA LYS A 121 26.13 -8.74 -7.60
C LYS A 121 25.17 -8.31 -8.72
N MET A 122 24.89 -7.00 -8.84
CA MET A 122 24.04 -6.41 -9.90
C MET A 122 22.60 -6.94 -9.94
N LYS A 123 22.06 -7.25 -8.78
CA LYS A 123 20.65 -7.65 -8.59
C LYS A 123 19.89 -6.56 -7.83
N PRO A 124 18.57 -6.49 -7.95
CA PRO A 124 17.74 -5.54 -7.22
C PRO A 124 18.01 -5.57 -5.71
N MET A 125 18.10 -4.38 -5.12
CA MET A 125 18.33 -4.17 -3.70
C MET A 125 17.07 -3.63 -3.04
N VAL A 126 16.51 -4.35 -2.08
CA VAL A 126 15.37 -3.90 -1.26
C VAL A 126 15.91 -3.51 0.10
N ILE A 127 15.84 -2.22 0.44
CA ILE A 127 16.51 -1.66 1.63
C ILE A 127 15.46 -1.07 2.58
N SER A 128 15.33 -1.63 3.77
CA SER A 128 14.52 -1.04 4.85
C SER A 128 15.29 0.07 5.55
N CYS A 129 14.58 1.18 5.84
CA CYS A 129 15.15 2.43 6.32
C CYS A 129 14.72 2.78 7.76
N GLY A 130 14.32 1.78 8.55
CA GLY A 130 14.02 1.98 9.98
C GLY A 130 15.27 2.38 10.77
N MET A 131 15.11 3.20 11.80
CA MET A 131 16.18 3.76 12.64
C MET A 131 17.16 4.67 11.90
N GLY A 132 17.11 4.74 10.55
CA GLY A 132 18.03 5.53 9.73
C GLY A 132 17.57 6.97 9.58
N ASP A 133 18.54 7.89 9.56
CA ASP A 133 18.33 9.26 9.14
C ASP A 133 18.53 9.45 7.62
N GLU A 134 18.25 10.66 7.13
CA GLU A 134 18.39 10.96 5.69
C GLU A 134 19.80 10.70 5.17
N SER A 135 20.83 11.01 5.94
CA SER A 135 22.23 10.88 5.52
C SER A 135 22.64 9.41 5.39
N GLU A 136 22.16 8.57 6.28
CA GLU A 136 22.41 7.12 6.27
C GLU A 136 21.68 6.44 5.10
N ILE A 137 20.42 6.81 4.84
CA ILE A 137 19.66 6.32 3.67
C ILE A 137 20.37 6.75 2.38
N ARG A 138 20.82 7.99 2.32
CA ARG A 138 21.57 8.52 1.17
C ARG A 138 22.87 7.75 0.95
N ALA A 139 23.64 7.49 2.00
CA ALA A 139 24.88 6.72 1.93
C ALA A 139 24.63 5.30 1.40
N ALA A 140 23.56 4.63 1.83
CA ALA A 140 23.20 3.32 1.34
C ALA A 140 22.85 3.34 -0.17
N VAL A 141 22.02 4.30 -0.61
CA VAL A 141 21.64 4.46 -2.02
C VAL A 141 22.86 4.80 -2.89
N GLU A 142 23.69 5.73 -2.47
CA GLU A 142 24.90 6.12 -3.20
C GLU A 142 25.91 4.98 -3.27
N THR A 143 25.99 4.15 -2.22
CA THR A 143 26.83 2.95 -2.21
C THR A 143 26.40 1.96 -3.30
N CYS A 144 25.10 1.68 -3.43
CA CYS A 144 24.59 0.84 -4.52
C CYS A 144 24.94 1.45 -5.90
N ARG A 145 24.69 2.74 -6.06
CA ARG A 145 24.96 3.45 -7.31
C ARG A 145 26.44 3.50 -7.66
N SER A 146 27.32 3.58 -6.66
CA SER A 146 28.78 3.63 -6.86
C SER A 146 29.37 2.39 -7.51
N VAL A 147 28.69 1.25 -7.38
CA VAL A 147 29.05 -0.01 -8.06
C VAL A 147 28.26 -0.25 -9.36
N GLY A 148 27.47 0.75 -9.80
CA GLY A 148 26.66 0.69 -11.02
C GLY A 148 25.25 0.10 -10.83
N ASN A 149 24.86 -0.27 -9.61
CA ASN A 149 23.56 -0.84 -9.33
C ASN A 149 22.54 0.28 -9.03
N ASN A 150 21.58 0.48 -9.94
CA ASN A 150 20.51 1.47 -9.82
C ASN A 150 19.13 0.82 -9.49
N ASP A 151 19.08 -0.49 -9.43
CA ASP A 151 17.86 -1.25 -9.11
C ASP A 151 17.66 -1.28 -7.57
N ILE A 152 17.08 -0.21 -7.05
CA ILE A 152 16.92 0.01 -5.62
C ILE A 152 15.46 0.25 -5.29
N VAL A 153 14.93 -0.45 -4.30
CA VAL A 153 13.64 -0.19 -3.66
C VAL A 153 13.89 0.15 -2.19
N LEU A 154 13.42 1.30 -1.74
CA LEU A 154 13.48 1.68 -0.32
C LEU A 154 12.16 1.33 0.37
N LEU A 155 12.24 0.81 1.59
CA LEU A 155 11.07 0.61 2.42
C LEU A 155 11.12 1.57 3.60
N LYS A 156 10.15 2.51 3.68
CA LYS A 156 9.90 3.23 4.93
C LYS A 156 9.60 2.19 5.99
N CYS A 157 10.22 2.32 7.14
CA CYS A 157 10.06 1.37 8.24
C CYS A 157 10.08 2.11 9.57
N THR A 158 9.32 1.63 10.54
CA THR A 158 9.43 1.96 11.96
C THR A 158 9.83 0.67 12.67
N SER A 159 11.09 0.64 13.16
CA SER A 159 11.67 -0.55 13.78
C SER A 159 11.31 -0.63 15.26
N GLU A 160 10.02 -0.77 15.51
CA GLU A 160 9.40 -0.98 16.81
C GLU A 160 8.42 -2.15 16.68
N TYR A 161 8.31 -3.01 17.70
CA TYR A 161 7.64 -4.31 17.59
C TYR A 161 6.67 -4.58 18.74
N PRO A 162 5.34 -4.33 18.61
CA PRO A 162 4.69 -3.68 17.47
C PRO A 162 4.96 -2.17 17.42
N ALA A 163 4.92 -1.59 16.20
CA ALA A 163 4.99 -0.14 16.02
C ALA A 163 3.65 0.52 16.34
N VAL A 164 3.70 1.67 17.03
CA VAL A 164 2.50 2.48 17.29
C VAL A 164 2.19 3.38 16.07
N TYR A 165 0.91 3.66 15.85
CA TYR A 165 0.47 4.37 14.63
C TYR A 165 1.05 5.78 14.54
N GLU A 166 1.18 6.47 15.67
CA GLU A 166 1.68 7.85 15.77
C GLU A 166 3.12 7.98 15.26
N ASP A 167 3.93 6.92 15.36
CA ASP A 167 5.33 6.92 14.98
C ASP A 167 5.59 6.42 13.56
N MET A 168 4.54 5.96 12.87
CA MET A 168 4.68 5.41 11.52
C MET A 168 5.12 6.43 10.47
N ASN A 169 4.71 7.69 10.60
CA ASN A 169 5.13 8.80 9.72
C ASN A 169 5.14 8.43 8.22
N ILE A 170 4.10 7.74 7.75
CA ILE A 170 4.03 7.21 6.38
C ILE A 170 4.09 8.29 5.29
N ALA A 171 3.75 9.55 5.62
CA ALA A 171 3.93 10.69 4.69
C ALA A 171 5.37 10.77 4.13
N THR A 172 6.35 10.24 4.86
CA THR A 172 7.75 10.14 4.45
C THR A 172 7.92 9.34 3.15
N ILE A 173 7.02 8.40 2.82
CA ILE A 173 7.07 7.58 1.59
C ILE A 173 7.09 8.47 0.34
N ALA A 174 6.23 9.47 0.29
CA ALA A 174 6.15 10.37 -0.86
C ALA A 174 7.39 11.27 -0.98
N ASP A 175 7.97 11.69 0.14
CA ASP A 175 9.21 12.47 0.18
C ASP A 175 10.42 11.61 -0.23
N MET A 176 10.57 10.42 0.32
CA MET A 176 11.64 9.48 -0.04
C MET A 176 11.67 9.19 -1.54
N LYS A 177 10.50 9.00 -2.16
CA LYS A 177 10.39 8.75 -3.60
C LYS A 177 10.97 9.90 -4.43
N LYS A 178 10.73 11.14 -4.03
CA LYS A 178 11.27 12.33 -4.69
C LYS A 178 12.76 12.51 -4.40
N ARG A 179 13.14 12.35 -3.14
CA ARG A 179 14.47 12.65 -2.63
C ARG A 179 15.54 11.68 -3.12
N PHE A 180 15.20 10.39 -3.19
CA PHE A 180 16.14 9.33 -3.58
C PHE A 180 15.95 8.84 -5.02
N ALA A 181 14.90 9.29 -5.71
CA ALA A 181 14.58 8.92 -7.10
C ALA A 181 14.56 7.39 -7.34
N CYS A 182 13.91 6.65 -6.45
CA CYS A 182 13.69 5.21 -6.56
C CYS A 182 12.28 4.84 -6.06
N PRO A 183 11.76 3.65 -6.41
CA PRO A 183 10.54 3.12 -5.85
C PRO A 183 10.61 3.03 -4.32
N VAL A 184 9.51 3.33 -3.65
CA VAL A 184 9.41 3.27 -2.19
C VAL A 184 8.20 2.42 -1.79
N GLY A 185 8.36 1.60 -0.78
CA GLY A 185 7.33 0.82 -0.13
C GLY A 185 7.28 1.06 1.38
N LEU A 186 6.58 0.19 2.07
CA LEU A 186 6.46 0.16 3.53
C LEU A 186 6.86 -1.22 4.05
N SER A 187 7.75 -1.26 5.06
CA SER A 187 7.95 -2.40 5.94
C SER A 187 7.22 -2.10 7.25
N ASP A 188 6.11 -2.80 7.48
CA ASP A 188 5.15 -2.46 8.53
C ASP A 188 5.19 -3.47 9.68
N HIS A 189 5.35 -2.95 10.90
CA HIS A 189 5.32 -3.68 12.16
C HIS A 189 4.13 -3.26 13.05
N SER A 190 3.22 -2.42 12.54
CA SER A 190 1.99 -2.06 13.25
C SER A 190 0.96 -3.19 13.22
N MET A 191 0.00 -3.16 14.13
CA MET A 191 -1.09 -4.13 14.14
C MET A 191 -2.16 -3.79 13.10
N GLY A 192 -2.80 -4.82 12.54
CA GLY A 192 -3.79 -4.63 11.47
C GLY A 192 -3.17 -4.16 10.16
N TYR A 193 -3.98 -3.60 9.24
CA TYR A 193 -3.55 -3.22 7.89
C TYR A 193 -4.02 -1.83 7.43
N ALA A 194 -4.51 -1.01 8.34
CA ALA A 194 -4.94 0.35 8.01
C ALA A 194 -3.78 1.20 7.47
N VAL A 195 -2.59 1.03 8.06
CA VAL A 195 -1.36 1.73 7.66
C VAL A 195 -0.92 1.30 6.26
N ASP A 196 -1.03 0.01 5.93
CA ASP A 196 -0.70 -0.53 4.62
C ASP A 196 -1.57 0.07 3.50
N VAL A 197 -2.90 0.15 3.75
CA VAL A 197 -3.85 0.78 2.83
C VAL A 197 -3.52 2.26 2.62
N ALA A 198 -3.25 2.99 3.71
CA ALA A 198 -2.86 4.40 3.64
C ALA A 198 -1.53 4.59 2.90
N ALA A 199 -0.54 3.72 3.15
CA ALA A 199 0.75 3.76 2.46
C ALA A 199 0.59 3.57 0.94
N VAL A 200 -0.24 2.62 0.51
CA VAL A 200 -0.55 2.42 -0.91
C VAL A 200 -1.23 3.66 -1.51
N ALA A 201 -2.14 4.30 -0.78
CA ALA A 201 -2.82 5.51 -1.23
C ALA A 201 -1.85 6.69 -1.48
N ILE A 202 -0.76 6.79 -0.72
CA ILE A 202 0.27 7.82 -0.88
C ILE A 202 1.46 7.39 -1.76
N GLY A 203 1.37 6.22 -2.40
CA GLY A 203 2.29 5.80 -3.45
C GLY A 203 3.29 4.71 -3.08
N ALA A 204 3.09 4.00 -1.97
CA ALA A 204 3.86 2.78 -1.71
C ALA A 204 3.64 1.75 -2.82
N SER A 205 4.73 1.17 -3.32
CA SER A 205 4.73 0.16 -4.37
C SER A 205 4.95 -1.26 -3.84
N VAL A 206 5.42 -1.39 -2.60
CA VAL A 206 5.68 -2.65 -1.90
C VAL A 206 5.15 -2.53 -0.48
N ILE A 207 4.51 -3.58 0.01
CA ILE A 207 4.16 -3.76 1.42
C ILE A 207 4.87 -5.02 1.92
N GLU A 208 5.63 -4.88 3.00
CA GLU A 208 6.29 -5.97 3.70
C GLU A 208 5.68 -6.10 5.09
N LYS A 209 5.26 -7.31 5.45
CA LYS A 209 4.57 -7.58 6.72
C LYS A 209 4.99 -8.95 7.26
N HIS A 210 5.18 -9.08 8.57
CA HIS A 210 5.44 -10.36 9.21
C HIS A 210 4.19 -11.25 9.19
N LEU A 211 4.38 -12.56 8.92
CA LEU A 211 3.35 -13.58 8.89
C LEU A 211 3.69 -14.71 9.85
N CYS A 212 2.73 -15.12 10.67
CA CYS A 212 2.78 -16.36 11.44
C CYS A 212 1.54 -17.22 11.14
N LEU A 213 1.61 -18.51 11.45
CA LEU A 213 0.44 -19.39 11.26
C LEU A 213 -0.62 -19.18 12.35
N ASP A 214 -0.18 -18.94 13.57
CA ASP A 214 -1.00 -18.82 14.76
C ASP A 214 -0.20 -18.04 15.83
N ARG A 215 -0.70 -16.87 16.23
CA ARG A 215 -0.08 -16.02 17.26
C ARG A 215 -0.10 -16.64 18.66
N THR A 216 -0.94 -17.63 18.91
CA THR A 216 -0.96 -18.32 20.20
C THR A 216 0.26 -19.22 20.39
N VAL A 217 0.94 -19.58 19.30
CA VAL A 217 2.23 -20.27 19.31
C VAL A 217 3.33 -19.23 19.45
N ALA A 218 3.87 -19.11 20.68
CA ALA A 218 4.91 -18.12 20.98
C ALA A 218 6.19 -18.42 20.17
N THR A 219 6.58 -17.48 19.34
CA THR A 219 7.87 -17.41 18.63
C THR A 219 8.44 -16.00 18.79
N VAL A 220 9.66 -15.78 18.31
CA VAL A 220 10.34 -14.47 18.45
C VAL A 220 9.49 -13.31 17.91
N ASP A 221 8.77 -13.54 16.79
CA ASP A 221 8.05 -12.48 16.05
C ASP A 221 6.51 -12.66 16.05
N SER A 222 5.97 -13.71 16.71
CA SER A 222 4.54 -14.03 16.60
C SER A 222 3.64 -12.93 17.13
N ALA A 223 4.05 -12.22 18.18
CA ALA A 223 3.21 -11.23 18.86
C ALA A 223 2.71 -10.09 17.96
N PHE A 224 3.50 -9.69 16.96
CA PHE A 224 3.18 -8.61 16.02
C PHE A 224 2.98 -9.09 14.58
N SER A 225 3.11 -10.40 14.32
CA SER A 225 2.88 -10.99 12.99
C SER A 225 1.40 -11.08 12.67
N MET A 226 1.04 -10.94 11.41
CA MET A 226 -0.31 -11.24 10.91
C MET A 226 -0.55 -12.74 10.82
N GLU A 227 -1.77 -13.16 11.09
CA GLU A 227 -2.24 -14.49 10.74
C GLU A 227 -2.71 -14.55 9.26
N PRO A 228 -2.80 -15.75 8.66
CA PRO A 228 -3.07 -15.87 7.23
C PRO A 228 -4.35 -15.18 6.75
N GLN A 229 -5.43 -15.19 7.55
CA GLN A 229 -6.67 -14.51 7.17
C GLN A 229 -6.51 -13.00 7.19
N GLU A 230 -5.85 -12.43 8.20
CA GLU A 230 -5.58 -10.99 8.30
C GLU A 230 -4.70 -10.53 7.13
N PHE A 231 -3.70 -11.33 6.76
CA PHE A 231 -2.84 -11.04 5.61
C PHE A 231 -3.64 -11.06 4.30
N SER A 232 -4.53 -12.03 4.13
CA SER A 232 -5.42 -12.09 2.96
C SER A 232 -6.33 -10.87 2.87
N ASP A 233 -6.91 -10.45 3.98
CA ASP A 233 -7.75 -9.26 4.05
C ASP A 233 -6.96 -8.00 3.70
N MET A 234 -5.72 -7.89 4.18
CA MET A 234 -4.78 -6.83 3.80
C MET A 234 -4.52 -6.81 2.29
N VAL A 235 -4.19 -7.97 1.69
CA VAL A 235 -3.93 -8.09 0.23
C VAL A 235 -5.13 -7.60 -0.58
N VAL A 236 -6.34 -7.98 -0.18
CA VAL A 236 -7.57 -7.51 -0.83
C VAL A 236 -7.72 -6.00 -0.67
N ALA A 237 -7.56 -5.48 0.55
CA ALA A 237 -7.74 -4.06 0.86
C ALA A 237 -6.75 -3.17 0.11
N VAL A 238 -5.45 -3.52 0.09
CA VAL A 238 -4.43 -2.74 -0.64
C VAL A 238 -4.63 -2.80 -2.15
N SER A 239 -5.09 -3.95 -2.68
CA SER A 239 -5.43 -4.09 -4.10
C SER A 239 -6.62 -3.20 -4.49
N GLN A 240 -7.65 -3.15 -3.64
CA GLN A 240 -8.81 -2.26 -3.83
C GLN A 240 -8.40 -0.80 -3.76
N ALA A 241 -7.60 -0.41 -2.75
CA ALA A 241 -7.06 0.93 -2.61
C ALA A 241 -6.28 1.35 -3.87
N ARG A 242 -5.37 0.49 -4.34
CA ARG A 242 -4.57 0.74 -5.56
C ARG A 242 -5.45 1.00 -6.78
N LYS A 243 -6.52 0.23 -6.96
CA LYS A 243 -7.48 0.42 -8.07
C LYS A 243 -8.30 1.70 -7.92
N ALA A 244 -8.61 2.09 -6.68
CA ALA A 244 -9.45 3.25 -6.39
C ALA A 244 -8.72 4.60 -6.54
N ILE A 245 -7.38 4.63 -6.45
CA ILE A 245 -6.59 5.87 -6.57
C ILE A 245 -6.87 6.60 -7.90
N GLY A 246 -6.88 5.88 -9.03
CA GLY A 246 -7.13 6.46 -10.34
C GLY A 246 -6.21 7.63 -10.71
N GLN A 247 -6.78 8.60 -11.42
CA GLN A 247 -6.14 9.86 -11.78
C GLN A 247 -7.08 11.03 -11.41
N PRO A 248 -6.57 12.19 -11.05
CA PRO A 248 -7.39 13.38 -10.84
C PRO A 248 -8.19 13.70 -12.11
N THR A 249 -9.52 13.66 -11.99
CA THR A 249 -10.42 13.99 -13.10
C THR A 249 -11.75 14.53 -12.57
N TYR A 250 -12.35 15.46 -13.34
CA TYR A 250 -13.70 15.95 -13.13
C TYR A 250 -14.65 15.46 -14.24
N GLU A 251 -14.16 14.61 -15.12
CA GLU A 251 -14.97 13.98 -16.16
C GLU A 251 -15.88 12.91 -15.54
N ARG A 252 -17.09 12.84 -16.08
CA ARG A 252 -18.04 11.82 -15.65
C ARG A 252 -17.66 10.47 -16.22
N THR A 253 -17.71 9.46 -15.38
CA THR A 253 -17.59 8.10 -15.86
C THR A 253 -18.79 7.73 -16.75
N LYS A 254 -18.61 6.72 -17.60
CA LYS A 254 -19.71 6.20 -18.44
C LYS A 254 -20.92 5.75 -17.61
N ARG A 255 -20.68 5.20 -16.41
CA ARG A 255 -21.74 4.76 -15.49
C ARG A 255 -22.49 5.95 -14.89
N GLU A 256 -21.79 7.01 -14.49
CA GLU A 256 -22.40 8.23 -13.97
C GLU A 256 -23.20 8.96 -15.05
N ALA A 257 -22.72 8.94 -16.31
CA ALA A 257 -23.45 9.54 -17.42
C ALA A 257 -24.85 8.93 -17.59
N ALA A 258 -24.98 7.61 -17.39
CA ALA A 258 -26.28 6.93 -17.42
C ALA A 258 -27.19 7.35 -16.25
N SER A 259 -26.62 7.81 -15.15
CA SER A 259 -27.35 8.26 -13.95
C SER A 259 -27.82 9.71 -14.01
N LEU A 260 -27.47 10.46 -15.07
CA LEU A 260 -27.87 11.87 -15.22
C LEU A 260 -29.38 12.07 -15.23
N PHE A 261 -30.14 11.10 -15.68
CA PHE A 261 -31.60 11.08 -15.60
C PHE A 261 -32.11 11.33 -14.17
N GLY A 262 -31.40 10.89 -13.16
CA GLY A 262 -31.76 11.08 -11.74
C GLY A 262 -31.58 12.51 -11.23
N ARG A 263 -31.06 13.46 -12.02
CA ARG A 263 -30.97 14.88 -11.66
C ARG A 263 -32.36 15.53 -11.71
N GLN A 264 -32.45 16.77 -11.26
CA GLN A 264 -33.66 17.56 -11.31
C GLN A 264 -33.71 18.47 -12.55
N SER A 265 -34.90 18.77 -12.97
CA SER A 265 -35.22 19.81 -13.94
C SER A 265 -36.56 20.48 -13.59
N ILE A 266 -36.95 21.52 -14.34
CA ILE A 266 -38.16 22.28 -14.08
C ILE A 266 -39.35 21.62 -14.80
N TYR A 267 -40.42 21.42 -14.06
CA TYR A 267 -41.70 20.90 -14.54
C TYR A 267 -42.85 21.80 -14.11
N ALA A 268 -43.96 21.75 -14.87
CA ALA A 268 -45.20 22.36 -14.47
C ALA A 268 -45.83 21.62 -13.28
N SER A 269 -46.06 22.30 -12.18
CA SER A 269 -46.76 21.79 -10.98
C SER A 269 -48.27 21.97 -11.04
N LYS A 270 -48.79 22.65 -12.03
CA LYS A 270 -50.17 22.80 -12.42
C LYS A 270 -50.25 23.11 -13.90
N THR A 271 -51.44 23.02 -14.51
CA THR A 271 -51.70 23.46 -15.88
C THR A 271 -51.48 24.98 -15.97
N ILE A 272 -50.75 25.43 -16.99
CA ILE A 272 -50.40 26.84 -17.27
C ILE A 272 -50.91 27.16 -18.68
N LYS A 273 -51.75 28.20 -18.82
CA LYS A 273 -52.26 28.63 -20.12
C LYS A 273 -51.28 29.57 -20.81
N LYS A 274 -51.28 29.56 -22.14
CA LYS A 274 -50.51 30.50 -22.94
C LYS A 274 -50.74 31.94 -22.48
N GLY A 275 -49.68 32.66 -22.20
CA GLY A 275 -49.70 34.02 -21.71
C GLY A 275 -49.75 34.19 -20.20
N GLU A 276 -49.99 33.13 -19.43
CA GLU A 276 -49.86 33.15 -17.97
C GLU A 276 -48.37 33.22 -17.55
N LEU A 277 -48.14 33.80 -16.37
CA LEU A 277 -46.79 33.94 -15.84
C LEU A 277 -46.31 32.63 -15.19
N PHE A 278 -45.06 32.29 -15.41
CA PHE A 278 -44.40 31.27 -14.59
C PHE A 278 -44.18 31.82 -13.19
N THR A 279 -44.69 31.10 -12.19
CA THR A 279 -44.58 31.44 -10.76
C THR A 279 -44.07 30.25 -9.96
N GLU A 280 -43.56 30.45 -8.75
CA GLU A 280 -43.14 29.39 -7.84
C GLU A 280 -44.25 28.36 -7.53
N GLU A 281 -45.55 28.78 -7.71
CA GLU A 281 -46.67 27.87 -7.53
C GLU A 281 -46.96 27.06 -8.81
N SER A 282 -46.62 27.60 -10.00
CA SER A 282 -46.95 26.96 -11.28
C SER A 282 -45.88 26.05 -11.84
N VAL A 283 -44.62 26.20 -11.35
CA VAL A 283 -43.50 25.35 -11.75
C VAL A 283 -42.77 24.84 -10.53
N LYS A 284 -42.06 23.71 -10.70
CA LYS A 284 -41.34 23.06 -9.61
C LYS A 284 -40.06 22.39 -10.13
N ILE A 285 -38.98 22.45 -9.33
CA ILE A 285 -37.75 21.74 -9.59
C ILE A 285 -37.88 20.33 -9.00
N VAL A 286 -37.97 19.33 -9.86
CA VAL A 286 -38.16 17.90 -9.48
C VAL A 286 -37.36 16.99 -10.43
N ARG A 287 -37.24 15.72 -10.06
CA ARG A 287 -36.76 14.66 -10.96
C ARG A 287 -37.88 14.26 -11.92
N PRO A 288 -37.52 13.82 -13.15
CA PRO A 288 -36.20 13.57 -13.74
C PRO A 288 -35.60 14.77 -14.47
N ALA A 289 -34.35 14.65 -14.94
CA ALA A 289 -33.62 15.70 -15.66
C ALA A 289 -33.95 15.72 -17.18
N MET A 290 -35.23 15.82 -17.53
CA MET A 290 -35.69 15.83 -18.92
C MET A 290 -36.17 17.20 -19.38
N GLY A 291 -36.33 18.14 -18.46
CA GLY A 291 -36.75 19.52 -18.73
C GLY A 291 -35.61 20.52 -18.60
N LEU A 292 -35.99 21.81 -18.51
CA LEU A 292 -35.07 22.91 -18.32
C LEU A 292 -34.27 22.76 -17.03
N ALA A 293 -32.94 22.98 -17.09
CA ALA A 293 -32.08 22.83 -15.93
C ALA A 293 -32.43 23.87 -14.83
N PRO A 294 -32.30 23.48 -13.54
CA PRO A 294 -32.62 24.36 -12.40
C PRO A 294 -31.90 25.72 -12.41
N LYS A 295 -30.71 25.82 -13.02
CA LYS A 295 -29.94 27.07 -13.14
C LYS A 295 -30.70 28.20 -13.87
N TYR A 296 -31.74 27.86 -14.58
CA TYR A 296 -32.58 28.81 -15.31
C TYR A 296 -33.84 29.24 -14.54
N TRP A 297 -33.95 28.81 -13.25
CA TRP A 297 -35.13 29.11 -12.44
C TRP A 297 -35.47 30.59 -12.38
N GLU A 298 -34.54 31.43 -11.97
CA GLU A 298 -34.74 32.86 -11.85
C GLU A 298 -35.03 33.53 -13.20
N LEU A 299 -34.48 32.99 -14.28
CA LEU A 299 -34.73 33.49 -15.62
C LEU A 299 -36.15 33.14 -16.13
N LEU A 300 -36.69 32.03 -15.65
CA LEU A 300 -38.03 31.54 -16.02
C LEU A 300 -39.13 32.29 -15.30
N LEU A 301 -38.97 32.54 -14.00
CA LEU A 301 -40.00 33.19 -13.18
C LEU A 301 -40.35 34.59 -13.72
N GLY A 302 -41.68 34.87 -13.74
CA GLY A 302 -42.19 36.13 -14.24
C GLY A 302 -42.30 36.26 -15.78
N LYS A 303 -41.80 35.27 -16.55
CA LYS A 303 -42.02 35.19 -17.98
C LYS A 303 -43.42 34.67 -18.30
N LYS A 304 -43.96 35.02 -19.47
CA LYS A 304 -45.22 34.47 -19.96
C LYS A 304 -45.01 33.16 -20.69
N ALA A 305 -45.86 32.18 -20.41
CA ALA A 305 -45.84 30.89 -21.09
C ALA A 305 -46.15 31.09 -22.59
N PRO A 306 -45.28 30.63 -23.51
CA PRO A 306 -45.49 30.82 -24.94
C PRO A 306 -46.53 29.88 -25.54
N ARG A 307 -46.92 28.84 -24.79
CA ARG A 307 -47.87 27.79 -25.15
C ARG A 307 -48.68 27.32 -23.93
N ASP A 308 -49.72 26.55 -24.16
CA ASP A 308 -50.35 25.79 -23.07
C ASP A 308 -49.40 24.68 -22.58
N ILE A 309 -49.31 24.50 -21.28
CA ILE A 309 -48.45 23.53 -20.61
C ILE A 309 -49.31 22.77 -19.60
N GLU A 310 -49.37 21.45 -19.74
CA GLU A 310 -50.17 20.62 -18.83
C GLU A 310 -49.42 20.30 -17.53
N PHE A 311 -50.15 19.92 -16.49
CA PHE A 311 -49.55 19.41 -15.25
C PHE A 311 -48.57 18.29 -15.58
N ALA A 312 -47.40 18.33 -14.92
CA ALA A 312 -46.27 17.40 -15.09
C ALA A 312 -45.58 17.46 -16.47
N ASP A 313 -45.92 18.39 -17.33
CA ASP A 313 -45.11 18.66 -18.50
C ASP A 313 -43.77 19.28 -18.11
N ARG A 314 -42.72 18.89 -18.84
CA ARG A 314 -41.39 19.51 -18.70
C ARG A 314 -41.42 20.93 -19.28
N ILE A 315 -40.82 21.86 -18.55
CA ILE A 315 -40.46 23.14 -19.09
C ILE A 315 -39.22 22.94 -19.97
N VAL A 316 -39.19 23.56 -21.14
CA VAL A 316 -38.11 23.41 -22.11
C VAL A 316 -37.47 24.74 -22.44
N THR A 317 -36.34 24.72 -23.11
CA THR A 317 -35.57 25.93 -23.45
C THR A 317 -36.38 26.95 -24.26
N SER A 318 -37.24 26.48 -25.17
CA SER A 318 -38.14 27.38 -25.95
C SER A 318 -39.18 28.12 -25.10
N ASP A 319 -39.45 27.63 -23.87
CA ASP A 319 -40.37 28.30 -22.95
C ASP A 319 -39.75 29.56 -22.31
N LEU A 320 -38.43 29.79 -22.46
CA LEU A 320 -37.73 30.99 -22.02
C LEU A 320 -37.89 32.19 -23.01
N GLY A 321 -38.34 31.93 -24.26
CA GLY A 321 -38.41 32.94 -25.33
C GLY A 321 -37.12 33.01 -26.16
N GLU A 322 -37.20 33.66 -27.33
CA GLU A 322 -36.06 33.82 -28.24
C GLU A 322 -35.05 34.84 -27.67
N GLY A 323 -33.79 34.50 -27.62
CA GLY A 323 -32.67 35.42 -27.47
C GLY A 323 -31.85 35.36 -26.17
N GLU A 324 -32.16 34.53 -25.18
CA GLU A 324 -31.49 34.60 -23.86
C GLU A 324 -30.60 33.41 -23.46
N ILE A 325 -30.29 32.49 -24.36
CA ILE A 325 -29.34 31.41 -24.04
C ILE A 325 -28.01 31.71 -24.72
N SER A 326 -27.21 32.55 -24.09
CA SER A 326 -25.76 32.49 -24.29
C SER A 326 -25.25 31.24 -23.54
N LEU A 327 -24.90 30.22 -24.29
CA LEU A 327 -24.19 29.05 -23.76
C LEU A 327 -22.84 29.52 -23.22
N ARG A 328 -22.74 29.77 -21.92
CA ARG A 328 -21.48 29.79 -21.16
C ARG A 328 -21.36 28.59 -20.28
#